data_b160f05cb7f23a9abfb815cb0d42988f
#
_entry.id   b160f05cb7f23a9abfb815cb0d42988f
#
_cell.length_a   1.000
_cell.length_b   1.000
_cell.length_c   1.000
_cell.angle_alpha   90.00
_cell.angle_beta   90.00
_cell.angle_gamma   90.00
#
_symmetry.space_group_name_H-M   'P 1'
#
loop_
_entity.id
_entity.type
_entity.pdbx_description
1 polymer ?
#
loop_
_entity_poly.entity_id
_entity_poly.type
_entity_poly.pdbx_seq_one_letter_code
_entity_poly.pdbx_strand_id
1 'polypeptide(L)'
;SGGQATKAVLFYNSQRHKIGLVGFWDTVAFDEVGGLKVKDPDTIQIMKDFMANGRFSRGVEVIADASMAFVGNLDLSVDQIVNSEVYDLFQPLPKEFDLAVQDRFACYLPGWEMPKNSSEFLTGRYGFITDYLAEAFHHQLKQTNRYEEVSKRIKLGREVEGRDEKGIKKTVCAFLKILHPNGSPTDAEFEEYVAYAVECRRRVKEQMNKRKTDDEYARINLSLIHI
;
A
#
# COMPACT_ATOMS: atom_id res chain seq x y z
N SER A 1 12.82 -8.67 9.50
CA SER A 1 13.40 -9.75 10.31
C SER A 1 12.29 -10.49 11.05
N GLY A 2 12.13 -11.81 10.89
CA GLY A 2 11.11 -12.76 11.33
C GLY A 2 10.54 -12.68 12.75
N GLY A 3 10.15 -11.52 13.19
CA GLY A 3 9.59 -11.26 14.51
C GLY A 3 8.07 -11.46 14.58
N GLN A 4 7.56 -11.70 15.78
CA GLN A 4 6.12 -11.71 16.01
C GLN A 4 5.55 -10.29 15.96
N ALA A 5 4.61 -10.04 15.05
CA ALA A 5 3.81 -8.82 15.05
C ALA A 5 2.69 -8.94 16.09
N THR A 6 2.92 -8.42 17.29
CA THR A 6 1.93 -8.41 18.37
C THR A 6 1.17 -7.09 18.42
N LYS A 7 -0.04 -7.08 18.96
CA LYS A 7 -0.83 -5.87 19.22
C LYS A 7 -0.04 -4.79 19.95
N ALA A 8 0.77 -5.21 20.93
CA ALA A 8 1.54 -4.31 21.77
C ALA A 8 2.68 -3.62 20.99
N VAL A 9 3.31 -4.32 20.07
CA VAL A 9 4.39 -3.79 19.23
C VAL A 9 3.84 -2.91 18.13
N LEU A 10 2.80 -3.36 17.45
CA LEU A 10 2.26 -2.64 16.29
C LEU A 10 1.42 -1.42 16.67
N PHE A 11 0.54 -1.56 17.64
CA PHE A 11 -0.50 -0.57 17.90
C PHE A 11 -0.35 0.11 19.26
N TYR A 12 -0.57 -0.57 20.36
CA TYR A 12 -0.51 0.00 21.69
C TYR A 12 -0.15 -1.02 22.76
N ASN A 13 0.84 -0.71 23.57
CA ASN A 13 1.24 -1.50 24.72
C ASN A 13 0.51 -1.00 25.99
N SER A 14 -0.57 -1.67 26.36
CA SER A 14 -1.40 -1.27 27.53
C SER A 14 -0.67 -1.36 28.87
N GLN A 15 0.31 -2.26 29.04
CA GLN A 15 1.07 -2.39 30.28
C GLN A 15 2.05 -1.23 30.48
N ARG A 16 2.63 -0.75 29.38
CA ARG A 16 3.62 0.32 29.40
C ARG A 16 3.05 1.70 29.02
N HIS A 17 1.77 1.77 28.68
CA HIS A 17 1.10 2.95 28.17
C HIS A 17 1.86 3.62 27.00
N LYS A 18 2.39 2.79 26.07
CA LYS A 18 3.18 3.28 24.93
C LYS A 18 2.49 2.97 23.61
N ILE A 19 2.49 3.97 22.74
CA ILE A 19 2.06 3.83 21.34
C ILE A 19 3.05 2.91 20.63
N GLY A 20 2.52 2.01 19.80
CA GLY A 20 3.29 1.09 18.97
C GLY A 20 3.77 1.72 17.67
N LEU A 21 4.40 0.90 16.81
CA LEU A 21 5.05 1.34 15.57
C LEU A 21 4.11 2.13 14.65
N VAL A 22 2.87 1.66 14.49
CA VAL A 22 1.87 2.27 13.58
C VAL A 22 1.44 3.65 14.04
N GLY A 23 1.41 3.91 15.33
CA GLY A 23 1.07 5.22 15.86
C GLY A 23 2.24 6.21 15.95
N PHE A 24 3.46 5.72 15.71
CA PHE A 24 4.68 6.52 15.88
C PHE A 24 5.39 6.85 14.56
N TRP A 25 5.45 5.91 13.61
CA TRP A 25 6.17 6.06 12.35
C TRP A 25 5.24 6.39 11.19
N ASP A 26 5.74 7.08 10.18
CA ASP A 26 4.99 7.37 8.95
C ASP A 26 4.87 6.13 8.04
N THR A 27 5.79 5.19 8.17
CA THR A 27 5.74 3.92 7.42
C THR A 27 6.21 2.76 8.30
N VAL A 28 5.45 1.67 8.26
CA VAL A 28 5.82 0.39 8.88
C VAL A 28 5.97 -0.64 7.78
N ALA A 29 7.21 -0.99 7.47
CA ALA A 29 7.52 -2.00 6.47
C ALA A 29 7.75 -3.37 7.14
N PHE A 30 7.02 -4.37 6.67
CA PHE A 30 7.19 -5.77 7.03
C PHE A 30 8.04 -6.43 5.95
N ASP A 31 9.33 -6.49 6.22
CA ASP A 31 10.28 -7.18 5.35
C ASP A 31 10.25 -8.69 5.60
N GLU A 32 10.51 -9.47 4.56
CA GLU A 32 10.42 -10.94 4.60
C GLU A 32 9.05 -11.41 5.15
N VAL A 33 7.97 -10.89 4.59
CA VAL A 33 6.61 -11.10 5.11
C VAL A 33 6.22 -12.56 5.23
N GLY A 34 6.84 -13.46 4.49
CA GLY A 34 6.63 -14.91 4.61
C GLY A 34 7.01 -15.49 5.98
N GLY A 35 7.90 -14.81 6.71
CA GLY A 35 8.26 -15.13 8.10
C GLY A 35 7.40 -14.46 9.17
N LEU A 36 6.49 -13.57 8.77
CA LEU A 36 5.63 -12.82 9.69
C LEU A 36 4.58 -13.75 10.33
N LYS A 37 4.56 -13.81 11.65
CA LYS A 37 3.57 -14.58 12.41
C LYS A 37 2.61 -13.64 13.13
N VAL A 38 1.37 -13.61 12.69
CA VAL A 38 0.28 -12.87 13.35
C VAL A 38 -0.67 -13.89 13.96
N LYS A 39 -0.36 -14.34 15.18
CA LYS A 39 -1.10 -15.43 15.84
C LYS A 39 -2.45 -15.01 16.43
N ASP A 40 -2.63 -13.73 16.67
CA ASP A 40 -3.78 -13.20 17.38
C ASP A 40 -4.80 -12.59 16.41
N PRO A 41 -6.01 -13.16 16.31
CA PRO A 41 -7.07 -12.64 15.44
C PRO A 41 -7.42 -11.17 15.70
N ASP A 42 -7.36 -10.72 16.94
CA ASP A 42 -7.64 -9.32 17.28
C ASP A 42 -6.59 -8.39 16.66
N THR A 43 -5.34 -8.82 16.49
CA THR A 43 -4.31 -8.03 15.81
C THR A 43 -4.69 -7.79 14.35
N ILE A 44 -5.21 -8.81 13.68
CA ILE A 44 -5.71 -8.70 12.30
C ILE A 44 -6.92 -7.76 12.24
N GLN A 45 -7.84 -7.86 13.19
CA GLN A 45 -9.01 -6.98 13.21
C GLN A 45 -8.61 -5.52 13.41
N ILE A 46 -7.72 -5.22 14.37
CA ILE A 46 -7.20 -3.86 14.59
C ILE A 46 -6.47 -3.35 13.32
N MET A 47 -5.71 -4.22 12.65
CA MET A 47 -5.04 -3.89 11.38
C MET A 47 -6.05 -3.52 10.30
N LYS A 48 -7.13 -4.29 10.14
CA LYS A 48 -8.22 -4.01 9.19
C LYS A 48 -8.88 -2.66 9.47
N ASP A 49 -9.15 -2.36 10.73
CA ASP A 49 -9.79 -1.11 11.14
C ASP A 49 -8.86 0.08 10.86
N PHE A 50 -7.58 -0.05 11.19
CA PHE A 50 -6.59 0.97 10.89
C PHE A 50 -6.42 1.22 9.39
N MET A 51 -6.26 0.16 8.59
CA MET A 51 -6.12 0.28 7.13
C MET A 51 -7.35 0.93 6.47
N ALA A 52 -8.54 0.73 7.05
CA ALA A 52 -9.76 1.34 6.55
C ALA A 52 -9.88 2.83 6.90
N ASN A 53 -9.57 3.19 8.15
CA ASN A 53 -9.98 4.46 8.74
C ASN A 53 -8.82 5.34 9.22
N GLY A 54 -7.57 4.86 9.23
CA GLY A 54 -6.41 5.59 9.77
C GLY A 54 -6.44 5.74 11.30
N ARG A 55 -7.23 4.91 11.99
CA ARG A 55 -7.33 4.93 13.45
C ARG A 55 -7.51 3.53 14.01
N PHE A 56 -7.08 3.34 15.23
CA PHE A 56 -7.27 2.11 15.97
C PHE A 56 -7.59 2.39 17.44
N SER A 57 -8.25 1.45 18.09
CA SER A 57 -8.56 1.54 19.52
C SER A 57 -8.07 0.31 20.25
N ARG A 58 -7.36 0.55 21.36
CA ARG A 58 -6.96 -0.48 22.33
C ARG A 58 -6.90 0.12 23.74
N GLY A 59 -8.08 0.40 24.29
CA GLY A 59 -8.21 1.14 25.55
C GLY A 59 -8.09 2.65 25.40
N VAL A 60 -7.36 3.11 24.38
CA VAL A 60 -7.29 4.50 23.92
C VAL A 60 -7.49 4.51 22.41
N GLU A 61 -8.16 5.55 21.91
CA GLU A 61 -8.26 5.79 20.46
C GLU A 61 -7.01 6.54 19.98
N VAL A 62 -6.37 6.03 18.94
CA VAL A 62 -5.19 6.61 18.32
C VAL A 62 -5.49 6.85 16.84
N ILE A 63 -5.29 8.08 16.38
CA ILE A 63 -5.28 8.45 14.97
C ILE A 63 -3.83 8.42 14.51
N ALA A 64 -3.56 7.77 13.39
CA ALA A 64 -2.20 7.64 12.87
C ALA A 64 -2.19 7.72 11.34
N ASP A 65 -1.12 8.30 10.82
CA ASP A 65 -0.93 8.53 9.38
C ASP A 65 -0.05 7.45 8.72
N ALA A 66 0.36 6.42 9.46
CA ALA A 66 1.28 5.41 8.98
C ALA A 66 0.75 4.65 7.76
N SER A 67 1.64 4.41 6.81
CA SER A 67 1.44 3.42 5.76
C SER A 67 1.99 2.06 6.19
N MET A 68 1.33 0.98 5.79
CA MET A 68 1.84 -0.38 5.95
C MET A 68 2.32 -0.91 4.61
N ALA A 69 3.58 -1.34 4.56
CA ALA A 69 4.18 -1.97 3.39
C ALA A 69 4.56 -3.41 3.71
N PHE A 70 4.24 -4.33 2.82
CA PHE A 70 4.55 -5.75 2.95
C PHE A 70 5.49 -6.15 1.82
N VAL A 71 6.68 -6.61 2.16
CA VAL A 71 7.72 -7.00 1.20
C VAL A 71 7.99 -8.49 1.34
N GLY A 72 7.94 -9.22 0.25
CA GLY A 72 8.14 -10.66 0.23
C GLY A 72 8.75 -11.14 -1.07
N ASN A 73 9.40 -12.29 -1.02
CA ASN A 73 9.95 -12.96 -2.17
C ASN A 73 8.97 -14.03 -2.67
N LEU A 74 8.95 -14.23 -3.98
CA LEU A 74 8.19 -15.29 -4.62
C LEU A 74 9.08 -16.53 -4.76
N ASP A 75 8.53 -17.70 -4.42
CA ASP A 75 9.25 -18.98 -4.52
C ASP A 75 9.29 -19.52 -5.96
N LEU A 76 8.36 -19.08 -6.78
CA LEU A 76 8.25 -19.46 -8.19
C LEU A 76 8.51 -18.25 -9.10
N SER A 77 8.83 -18.51 -10.36
CA SER A 77 8.93 -17.43 -11.33
C SER A 77 7.58 -16.72 -11.53
N VAL A 78 7.63 -15.43 -11.86
CA VAL A 78 6.42 -14.63 -12.10
C VAL A 78 5.55 -15.26 -13.17
N ASP A 79 6.15 -15.74 -14.27
CA ASP A 79 5.43 -16.39 -15.38
C ASP A 79 4.70 -17.65 -14.91
N GLN A 80 5.33 -18.44 -14.05
CA GLN A 80 4.68 -19.63 -13.48
C GLN A 80 3.48 -19.23 -12.60
N ILE A 81 3.60 -18.19 -11.80
CA ILE A 81 2.51 -17.73 -10.92
C ILE A 81 1.39 -17.09 -11.72
N VAL A 82 1.71 -16.24 -12.69
CA VAL A 82 0.71 -15.51 -13.49
C VAL A 82 -0.13 -16.49 -14.31
N ASN A 83 0.50 -17.51 -14.90
CA ASN A 83 -0.19 -18.53 -15.72
C ASN A 83 -0.81 -19.66 -14.88
N SER A 84 -0.67 -19.65 -13.57
CA SER A 84 -1.22 -20.67 -12.69
C SER A 84 -2.64 -20.31 -12.24
N GLU A 85 -3.50 -21.31 -12.15
CA GLU A 85 -4.82 -21.20 -11.49
C GLU A 85 -4.74 -21.43 -9.97
N VAL A 86 -3.61 -21.97 -9.48
CA VAL A 86 -3.43 -22.36 -8.07
C VAL A 86 -2.60 -21.36 -7.30
N TYR A 87 -1.60 -20.75 -7.95
CA TYR A 87 -0.67 -19.82 -7.31
C TYR A 87 -1.04 -18.37 -7.63
N ASP A 88 -0.82 -17.50 -6.66
CA ASP A 88 -1.03 -16.05 -6.78
C ASP A 88 0.17 -15.26 -6.21
N LEU A 89 0.26 -13.99 -6.57
CA LEU A 89 1.35 -13.10 -6.14
C LEU A 89 1.28 -12.72 -4.65
N PHE A 90 0.20 -13.06 -3.96
CA PHE A 90 0.06 -12.88 -2.51
C PHE A 90 0.53 -14.11 -1.70
N GLN A 91 1.09 -15.12 -2.35
CA GLN A 91 1.61 -16.33 -1.71
C GLN A 91 2.53 -16.03 -0.50
N PRO A 92 3.43 -15.02 -0.53
CA PRO A 92 4.28 -14.73 0.61
C PRO A 92 3.57 -14.19 1.84
N LEU A 93 2.34 -13.70 1.71
CA LEU A 93 1.59 -13.11 2.82
C LEU A 93 1.18 -14.17 3.85
N PRO A 94 1.09 -13.81 5.15
CA PRO A 94 0.54 -14.68 6.17
C PRO A 94 -0.83 -15.24 5.77
N LYS A 95 -1.08 -16.51 6.11
CA LYS A 95 -2.36 -17.19 5.82
C LYS A 95 -3.55 -16.50 6.49
N GLU A 96 -3.31 -15.80 7.58
CA GLU A 96 -4.29 -15.02 8.34
C GLU A 96 -4.74 -13.75 7.59
N PHE A 97 -4.02 -13.35 6.53
CA PHE A 97 -4.41 -12.22 5.68
C PHE A 97 -5.47 -12.68 4.67
N ASP A 98 -6.71 -12.64 5.14
CA ASP A 98 -7.88 -12.97 4.33
C ASP A 98 -8.13 -11.93 3.21
N LEU A 99 -9.13 -12.20 2.36
CA LEU A 99 -9.53 -11.30 1.29
C LEU A 99 -9.87 -9.88 1.81
N ALA A 100 -10.39 -9.78 3.04
CA ALA A 100 -10.75 -8.49 3.61
C ALA A 100 -9.50 -7.64 3.94
N VAL A 101 -8.38 -8.25 4.34
CA VAL A 101 -7.08 -7.56 4.48
C VAL A 101 -6.54 -7.17 3.11
N GLN A 102 -6.54 -8.13 2.16
CA GLN A 102 -6.00 -7.93 0.81
C GLN A 102 -6.73 -6.81 0.06
N ASP A 103 -8.04 -6.72 0.18
CA ASP A 103 -8.85 -5.67 -0.43
C ASP A 103 -8.55 -4.25 0.12
N ARG A 104 -7.82 -4.16 1.22
CA ARG A 104 -7.35 -2.88 1.79
C ARG A 104 -5.98 -2.44 1.28
N PHE A 105 -5.30 -3.28 0.49
CA PHE A 105 -4.06 -2.87 -0.15
C PHE A 105 -4.36 -1.82 -1.23
N ALA A 106 -3.76 -0.65 -1.11
CA ALA A 106 -3.96 0.42 -2.09
C ALA A 106 -3.32 0.07 -3.44
N CYS A 107 -2.15 -0.57 -3.42
CA CYS A 107 -1.39 -0.90 -4.60
C CYS A 107 -0.57 -2.19 -4.41
N TYR A 108 -0.26 -2.84 -5.53
CA TYR A 108 0.75 -3.87 -5.64
C TYR A 108 1.87 -3.38 -6.56
N LEU A 109 3.08 -3.31 -6.01
CA LEU A 109 4.28 -2.91 -6.74
C LEU A 109 5.12 -4.13 -7.09
N PRO A 110 5.28 -4.46 -8.38
CA PRO A 110 6.04 -5.61 -8.80
C PRO A 110 7.55 -5.34 -8.72
N GLY A 111 8.23 -5.99 -7.78
CA GLY A 111 9.67 -5.81 -7.59
C GLY A 111 10.51 -6.23 -8.80
N TRP A 112 9.99 -7.12 -9.65
CA TRP A 112 10.68 -7.57 -10.87
C TRP A 112 10.69 -6.52 -12.00
N GLU A 113 9.82 -5.51 -11.95
CA GLU A 113 9.83 -4.36 -12.88
C GLU A 113 10.88 -3.32 -12.47
N MET A 114 11.42 -3.42 -11.25
CA MET A 114 12.47 -2.52 -10.77
C MET A 114 13.85 -3.00 -11.21
N PRO A 115 14.74 -2.10 -11.60
CA PRO A 115 16.11 -2.49 -11.95
C PRO A 115 16.82 -3.09 -10.73
N LYS A 116 17.55 -4.19 -10.94
CA LYS A 116 18.38 -4.79 -9.90
C LYS A 116 19.48 -3.81 -9.50
N ASN A 117 19.79 -3.76 -8.21
CA ASN A 117 20.93 -2.99 -7.73
C ASN A 117 22.20 -3.40 -8.46
N SER A 118 22.84 -2.46 -9.14
CA SER A 118 24.12 -2.62 -9.79
C SER A 118 24.98 -1.39 -9.57
N SER A 119 26.29 -1.52 -9.81
CA SER A 119 27.23 -0.40 -9.72
C SER A 119 26.89 0.77 -10.66
N GLU A 120 26.13 0.50 -11.74
CA GLU A 120 25.69 1.51 -12.71
C GLU A 120 24.72 2.52 -12.12
N PHE A 121 23.96 2.12 -11.10
CA PHE A 121 22.99 2.99 -10.40
C PHE A 121 23.61 3.72 -9.21
N LEU A 122 24.87 3.43 -8.87
CA LEU A 122 25.57 4.12 -7.80
C LEU A 122 26.29 5.35 -8.35
N THR A 123 26.14 6.45 -7.65
CA THR A 123 26.87 7.68 -7.99
C THR A 123 28.06 7.88 -7.06
N GLY A 124 29.18 8.34 -7.61
CA GLY A 124 30.32 8.85 -6.84
C GLY A 124 30.16 10.33 -6.42
N ARG A 125 29.04 10.96 -6.72
CA ARG A 125 28.77 12.37 -6.36
C ARG A 125 28.11 12.46 -5.00
N TYR A 126 28.17 13.64 -4.40
CA TYR A 126 27.42 13.94 -3.18
C TYR A 126 25.91 13.88 -3.46
N GLY A 127 25.16 13.32 -2.53
CA GLY A 127 23.71 13.28 -2.54
C GLY A 127 23.15 13.72 -1.20
N PHE A 128 21.83 13.84 -1.12
CA PHE A 128 21.18 14.08 0.17
C PHE A 128 21.33 12.85 1.05
N ILE A 129 21.54 13.06 2.33
CA ILE A 129 21.46 11.99 3.32
C ILE A 129 20.02 11.51 3.44
N THR A 130 19.83 10.23 3.73
CA THR A 130 18.51 9.60 3.83
C THR A 130 17.62 10.25 4.88
N ASP A 131 18.19 10.68 5.99
CA ASP A 131 17.46 11.37 7.08
C ASP A 131 16.87 12.70 6.61
N TYR A 132 17.61 13.48 5.81
CA TYR A 132 17.09 14.71 5.22
C TYR A 132 15.93 14.42 4.27
N LEU A 133 16.06 13.39 3.44
CA LEU A 133 15.02 12.99 2.50
C LEU A 133 13.76 12.51 3.24
N ALA A 134 13.92 11.74 4.32
CA ALA A 134 12.82 11.31 5.17
C ALA A 134 12.07 12.48 5.79
N GLU A 135 12.78 13.48 6.34
CA GLU A 135 12.16 14.69 6.88
C GLU A 135 11.46 15.53 5.80
N ALA A 136 12.01 15.61 4.60
CA ALA A 136 11.37 16.28 3.48
C ALA A 136 10.03 15.60 3.11
N PHE A 137 9.98 14.28 3.06
CA PHE A 137 8.75 13.52 2.80
C PHE A 137 7.75 13.65 3.96
N HIS A 138 8.21 13.61 5.21
CA HIS A 138 7.37 13.84 6.38
C HIS A 138 6.73 15.24 6.35
N HIS A 139 7.51 16.26 5.99
CA HIS A 139 7.00 17.61 5.80
C HIS A 139 5.92 17.66 4.71
N GLN A 140 6.18 17.07 3.52
CA GLN A 140 5.24 17.02 2.43
C GLN A 140 3.94 16.26 2.76
N LEU A 141 4.02 15.20 3.57
CA LEU A 141 2.84 14.47 4.01
C LEU A 141 1.83 15.39 4.70
N LYS A 142 2.31 16.32 5.52
CA LYS A 142 1.48 17.19 6.38
C LYS A 142 1.08 18.51 5.74
N GLN A 143 1.91 19.07 4.86
CA GLN A 143 1.74 20.43 4.36
C GLN A 143 0.67 20.58 3.28
N THR A 144 0.41 19.57 2.48
CA THR A 144 -0.51 19.70 1.34
C THR A 144 -1.55 18.58 1.32
N ASN A 145 -2.82 18.96 1.23
CA ASN A 145 -3.90 18.03 0.94
C ASN A 145 -4.22 18.04 -0.56
N ARG A 146 -3.68 17.06 -1.30
CA ARG A 146 -3.93 16.90 -2.74
C ARG A 146 -5.19 16.10 -3.06
N TYR A 147 -5.86 15.54 -2.05
CA TYR A 147 -6.98 14.62 -2.26
C TYR A 147 -8.18 15.29 -2.91
N GLU A 148 -8.46 16.52 -2.55
CA GLU A 148 -9.57 17.28 -3.16
C GLU A 148 -9.29 17.61 -4.64
N GLU A 149 -8.07 18.04 -4.95
CA GLU A 149 -7.60 18.28 -6.33
C GLU A 149 -7.76 17.02 -7.19
N VAL A 150 -7.23 15.88 -6.70
CA VAL A 150 -7.33 14.59 -7.37
C VAL A 150 -8.78 14.17 -7.55
N SER A 151 -9.61 14.33 -6.52
CA SER A 151 -11.02 13.94 -6.56
C SER A 151 -11.85 14.73 -7.56
N LYS A 152 -11.49 16.00 -7.83
CA LYS A 152 -12.16 16.82 -8.84
C LYS A 152 -11.77 16.42 -10.26
N ARG A 153 -10.55 15.91 -10.46
CA ARG A 153 -10.01 15.55 -11.78
C ARG A 153 -10.29 14.10 -12.19
N ILE A 154 -10.48 13.18 -11.23
CA ILE A 154 -10.71 11.76 -11.52
C ILE A 154 -12.20 11.44 -11.47
N LYS A 155 -12.72 10.90 -12.56
CA LYS A 155 -14.01 10.21 -12.59
C LYS A 155 -13.78 8.74 -12.89
N LEU A 156 -14.20 7.89 -11.98
CA LEU A 156 -14.10 6.44 -12.12
C LEU A 156 -15.42 5.85 -12.63
N GLY A 157 -15.33 4.70 -13.32
CA GLY A 157 -16.48 3.98 -13.81
C GLY A 157 -17.42 3.53 -12.69
N ARG A 158 -18.67 3.22 -13.04
CA ARG A 158 -19.72 2.81 -12.06
C ARG A 158 -19.40 1.50 -11.34
N GLU A 159 -18.53 0.69 -11.89
CA GLU A 159 -18.13 -0.61 -11.34
C GLU A 159 -16.97 -0.52 -10.35
N VAL A 160 -16.41 0.68 -10.15
CA VAL A 160 -15.31 0.92 -9.21
C VAL A 160 -15.88 1.07 -7.80
N GLU A 161 -15.49 0.17 -6.93
CA GLU A 161 -15.91 0.21 -5.53
C GLU A 161 -15.19 1.31 -4.74
N GLY A 162 -15.77 1.74 -3.61
CA GLY A 162 -15.20 2.82 -2.79
C GLY A 162 -13.79 2.56 -2.28
N ARG A 163 -13.38 1.28 -2.10
CA ARG A 163 -12.00 0.93 -1.73
C ARG A 163 -11.03 1.09 -2.90
N ASP A 164 -11.47 0.75 -4.10
CA ASP A 164 -10.68 0.92 -5.32
C ASP A 164 -10.44 2.40 -5.60
N GLU A 165 -11.52 3.19 -5.55
CA GLU A 165 -11.46 4.64 -5.68
C GLU A 165 -10.50 5.26 -4.66
N LYS A 166 -10.61 4.88 -3.38
CA LYS A 166 -9.74 5.35 -2.30
C LYS A 166 -8.28 4.98 -2.55
N GLY A 167 -8.00 3.75 -2.99
CA GLY A 167 -6.65 3.27 -3.29
C GLY A 167 -6.02 4.05 -4.45
N ILE A 168 -6.75 4.18 -5.56
CA ILE A 168 -6.31 4.92 -6.76
C ILE A 168 -6.03 6.39 -6.40
N LYS A 169 -6.99 7.08 -5.80
CA LYS A 169 -6.83 8.50 -5.43
C LYS A 169 -5.67 8.73 -4.47
N LYS A 170 -5.46 7.86 -3.48
CA LYS A 170 -4.30 7.95 -2.58
C LYS A 170 -2.98 7.80 -3.31
N THR A 171 -2.90 6.86 -4.24
CA THR A 171 -1.69 6.62 -5.04
C THR A 171 -1.36 7.82 -5.91
N VAL A 172 -2.36 8.41 -6.60
CA VAL A 172 -2.16 9.64 -7.38
C VAL A 172 -1.75 10.81 -6.48
N CYS A 173 -2.38 10.97 -5.31
CA CYS A 173 -1.96 12.00 -4.34
C CYS A 173 -0.50 11.86 -3.92
N ALA A 174 -0.02 10.62 -3.75
CA ALA A 174 1.37 10.36 -3.41
C ALA A 174 2.31 10.82 -4.54
N PHE A 175 1.99 10.50 -5.80
CA PHE A 175 2.76 11.01 -6.95
C PHE A 175 2.80 12.53 -7.00
N LEU A 176 1.66 13.20 -6.81
CA LEU A 176 1.63 14.67 -6.80
C LEU A 176 2.50 15.26 -5.68
N LYS A 177 2.50 14.67 -4.51
CA LYS A 177 3.31 15.15 -3.40
C LYS A 177 4.81 14.95 -3.63
N ILE A 178 5.20 13.83 -4.24
CA ILE A 178 6.61 13.49 -4.47
C ILE A 178 7.18 14.23 -5.69
N LEU A 179 6.45 14.23 -6.80
CA LEU A 179 6.94 14.71 -8.09
C LEU A 179 6.64 16.19 -8.33
N HIS A 180 5.57 16.70 -7.72
CA HIS A 180 5.13 18.11 -7.86
C HIS A 180 4.91 18.77 -6.50
N PRO A 181 5.93 18.81 -5.60
CA PRO A 181 5.75 19.31 -4.23
C PRO A 181 5.29 20.78 -4.20
N ASN A 182 5.73 21.59 -5.15
CA ASN A 182 5.46 23.05 -5.24
C ASN A 182 4.70 23.46 -6.49
N GLY A 183 4.15 22.50 -7.24
CA GLY A 183 3.51 22.77 -8.53
C GLY A 183 2.36 21.82 -8.84
N SER A 184 1.93 21.84 -10.08
CA SER A 184 0.91 20.95 -10.62
C SER A 184 1.46 20.21 -11.83
N PRO A 185 1.04 18.94 -12.05
CA PRO A 185 1.40 18.20 -13.23
C PRO A 185 0.73 18.80 -14.47
N THR A 186 1.28 18.57 -15.63
CA THR A 186 0.57 18.68 -16.90
C THR A 186 -0.57 17.64 -16.94
N ASP A 187 -1.52 17.83 -17.86
CA ASP A 187 -2.61 16.86 -18.01
C ASP A 187 -2.09 15.47 -18.43
N ALA A 188 -1.09 15.41 -19.30
CA ALA A 188 -0.47 14.17 -19.72
C ALA A 188 0.22 13.42 -18.56
N GLU A 189 0.98 14.13 -17.72
CA GLU A 189 1.59 13.54 -16.51
C GLU A 189 0.52 13.05 -15.52
N PHE A 190 -0.55 13.83 -15.36
CA PHE A 190 -1.64 13.44 -14.49
C PHE A 190 -2.32 12.16 -14.97
N GLU A 191 -2.60 12.05 -16.27
CA GLU A 191 -3.16 10.86 -16.89
C GLU A 191 -2.24 9.64 -16.71
N GLU A 192 -0.93 9.79 -16.85
CA GLU A 192 0.05 8.74 -16.60
C GLU A 192 0.00 8.27 -15.14
N TYR A 193 -0.07 9.18 -14.16
CA TYR A 193 -0.16 8.81 -12.75
C TYR A 193 -1.46 8.08 -12.43
N VAL A 194 -2.56 8.50 -13.04
CA VAL A 194 -3.85 7.82 -12.88
C VAL A 194 -3.82 6.42 -13.49
N ALA A 195 -3.29 6.28 -14.70
CA ALA A 195 -3.15 4.99 -15.36
C ALA A 195 -2.30 4.02 -14.53
N TYR A 196 -1.18 4.50 -14.00
CA TYR A 196 -0.32 3.70 -13.12
C TYR A 196 -1.01 3.30 -11.82
N ALA A 197 -1.72 4.23 -11.18
CA ALA A 197 -2.45 3.95 -9.94
C ALA A 197 -3.57 2.93 -10.14
N VAL A 198 -4.28 3.00 -11.27
CA VAL A 198 -5.29 2.03 -11.67
C VAL A 198 -4.66 0.65 -11.86
N GLU A 199 -3.54 0.58 -12.58
CA GLU A 199 -2.84 -0.68 -12.81
C GLU A 199 -2.36 -1.31 -11.50
N CYS A 200 -1.79 -0.52 -10.58
CA CYS A 200 -1.38 -0.98 -9.26
C CYS A 200 -2.55 -1.60 -8.47
N ARG A 201 -3.72 -0.97 -8.53
CA ARG A 201 -4.92 -1.47 -7.85
C ARG A 201 -5.53 -2.68 -8.58
N ARG A 202 -5.54 -2.66 -9.91
CA ARG A 202 -5.99 -3.78 -10.74
C ARG A 202 -5.22 -5.07 -10.41
N ARG A 203 -3.91 -4.98 -10.22
CA ARG A 203 -3.07 -6.12 -9.80
C ARG A 203 -3.52 -6.71 -8.46
N VAL A 204 -3.89 -5.89 -7.50
CA VAL A 204 -4.45 -6.37 -6.23
C VAL A 204 -5.73 -7.18 -6.47
N LYS A 205 -6.66 -6.62 -7.24
CA LYS A 205 -7.95 -7.28 -7.51
C LYS A 205 -7.80 -8.58 -8.28
N GLU A 206 -6.90 -8.65 -9.25
CA GLU A 206 -6.62 -9.90 -9.98
C GLU A 206 -6.12 -11.03 -9.07
N GLN A 207 -5.23 -10.71 -8.12
CA GLN A 207 -4.76 -11.73 -7.19
C GLN A 207 -5.85 -12.18 -6.22
N MET A 208 -6.75 -11.28 -5.83
CA MET A 208 -7.93 -11.64 -5.03
C MET A 208 -8.86 -12.58 -5.81
N ASN A 209 -9.07 -12.33 -7.11
CA ASN A 209 -9.88 -13.20 -7.98
C ASN A 209 -9.35 -14.62 -8.04
N LYS A 210 -8.03 -14.80 -8.08
CA LYS A 210 -7.42 -16.12 -8.04
C LYS A 210 -7.68 -16.90 -6.74
N ARG A 211 -7.92 -16.19 -5.63
CA ARG A 211 -8.19 -16.79 -4.30
C ARG A 211 -9.66 -17.07 -4.05
N LYS A 212 -10.55 -16.42 -4.80
CA LYS A 212 -11.99 -16.59 -4.69
C LYS A 212 -12.52 -17.03 -6.04
N THR A 213 -13.07 -18.23 -6.08
CA THR A 213 -13.61 -18.85 -7.31
C THR A 213 -14.97 -18.29 -7.74
N ASP A 214 -15.56 -17.39 -6.95
CA ASP A 214 -16.84 -16.76 -7.28
C ASP A 214 -16.65 -15.57 -8.24
N ASP A 215 -17.54 -15.44 -9.22
CA ASP A 215 -17.52 -14.41 -10.28
C ASP A 215 -17.55 -12.94 -9.80
N GLU A 216 -17.65 -12.69 -8.51
CA GLU A 216 -17.86 -11.37 -7.93
C GLU A 216 -16.70 -10.39 -8.22
N TYR A 217 -15.46 -10.89 -8.30
CA TYR A 217 -14.27 -10.07 -8.61
C TYR A 217 -13.85 -10.14 -10.09
N ALA A 218 -14.35 -11.12 -10.84
CA ALA A 218 -13.97 -11.32 -12.23
C ALA A 218 -14.44 -10.19 -13.17
N ARG A 219 -15.37 -9.36 -12.72
CA ARG A 219 -16.02 -8.30 -13.51
C ARG A 219 -15.49 -6.90 -13.25
N ILE A 220 -14.44 -6.74 -12.43
CA ILE A 220 -13.90 -5.41 -12.14
C ILE A 220 -13.07 -4.92 -13.33
N ASN A 221 -13.75 -4.37 -14.29
CA ASN A 221 -13.15 -3.51 -15.30
C ASN A 221 -12.96 -2.13 -14.68
N LEU A 222 -11.74 -1.83 -14.24
CA LEU A 222 -11.35 -0.49 -13.84
C LEU A 222 -11.27 0.36 -15.12
N SER A 223 -12.42 0.76 -15.64
CA SER A 223 -12.48 1.69 -16.75
C SER A 223 -12.31 3.11 -16.23
N LEU A 224 -11.26 3.79 -16.67
CA LEU A 224 -11.12 5.23 -16.52
C LEU A 224 -12.09 5.92 -17.48
N ILE A 225 -12.98 6.73 -16.94
CA ILE A 225 -13.71 7.70 -17.75
C ILE A 225 -12.93 9.00 -17.62
N HIS A 226 -12.20 9.35 -18.68
CA HIS A 226 -11.53 10.65 -18.77
C HIS A 226 -12.56 11.78 -18.89
N ILE A 227 -12.17 12.92 -18.35
CA ILE A 227 -12.84 14.20 -18.59
C ILE A 227 -11.93 15.04 -19.43
#